data_7a21c520f17fa24b2434a2bc8b2c6e4f
#
_entry.id   7a21c520f17fa24b2434a2bc8b2c6e4f
#
_cell.length_a   1.000
_cell.length_b   1.000
_cell.length_c   1.000
_cell.angle_alpha   90.00
_cell.angle_beta   90.00
_cell.angle_gamma   90.00
#
_symmetry.space_group_name_H-M   'P 1'
#
loop_
_entity.id
_entity.type
_entity.pdbx_description
1 polymer ?
#
loop_
_entity_poly.entity_id
_entity_poly.type
_entity_poly.pdbx_seq_one_letter_code
_entity_poly.pdbx_strand_id
1 'polypeptide(L)'
;MTTVADILKYVETLAPTYMKMDWDNVGLLCGSRETPVTKVLVALDPFERVCREAAEWGAELIVTHHPMIFDPLKSVTEETTVGRSIMTLCRHGISAVNAHTNLDCAPGGVNDVLAATLGLKDVETIPPFFRDDQGRQWGLLRRGRVEEQPLSQFLETVKSSLNAEGLRYVDGGKPVRVVAVGGGHCSDELMSALDAGCDTFVTADIKYNEFWDAQALGMNLIDAGHFATENPVVAVLAEKIAAAFPGIQVKISETHRDCMKFY
;
A
#
# COMPACT_ATOMS: atom_id res chain seq x y z
N MET A 1 19.55 -21.06 -8.94
CA MET A 1 19.07 -19.89 -9.71
C MET A 1 17.76 -19.48 -9.08
N THR A 2 17.61 -18.22 -8.70
CA THR A 2 16.37 -17.70 -8.08
C THR A 2 15.24 -17.74 -9.10
N THR A 3 14.04 -18.14 -8.68
CA THR A 3 12.84 -18.23 -9.52
C THR A 3 11.74 -17.30 -8.98
N VAL A 4 10.68 -17.09 -9.77
CA VAL A 4 9.45 -16.40 -9.31
C VAL A 4 8.88 -17.07 -8.06
N ALA A 5 8.91 -18.42 -7.99
CA ALA A 5 8.43 -19.17 -6.82
C ALA A 5 9.20 -18.81 -5.54
N ASP A 6 10.52 -18.63 -5.64
CA ASP A 6 11.35 -18.28 -4.48
C ASP A 6 11.01 -16.88 -3.95
N ILE A 7 10.84 -15.90 -4.86
CA ILE A 7 10.48 -14.53 -4.48
C ILE A 7 9.05 -14.48 -3.95
N LEU A 8 8.10 -15.16 -4.59
CA LEU A 8 6.73 -15.26 -4.09
C LEU A 8 6.68 -15.88 -2.68
N LYS A 9 7.45 -16.95 -2.44
CA LYS A 9 7.55 -17.56 -1.10
C LYS A 9 8.11 -16.58 -0.08
N TYR A 10 9.08 -15.74 -0.45
CA TYR A 10 9.61 -14.72 0.43
C TYR A 10 8.58 -13.63 0.72
N VAL A 11 7.88 -13.12 -0.31
CA VAL A 11 6.78 -12.14 -0.14
C VAL A 11 5.71 -12.71 0.79
N GLU A 12 5.38 -14.00 0.66
CA GLU A 12 4.46 -14.70 1.56
C GLU A 12 4.95 -14.74 3.03
N THR A 13 6.26 -14.70 3.29
CA THR A 13 6.77 -14.58 4.67
C THR A 13 6.61 -13.17 5.23
N LEU A 14 6.60 -12.15 4.38
CA LEU A 14 6.39 -10.75 4.75
C LEU A 14 4.90 -10.44 4.99
N ALA A 15 4.08 -10.92 4.09
CA ALA A 15 2.63 -10.69 4.06
C ALA A 15 1.90 -12.00 3.70
N PRO A 16 1.69 -12.90 4.68
CA PRO A 16 1.00 -14.16 4.46
C PRO A 16 -0.39 -13.99 3.86
N THR A 17 -0.73 -14.84 2.89
CA THR A 17 -2.03 -14.78 2.19
C THR A 17 -3.24 -14.85 3.13
N TYR A 18 -3.13 -15.53 4.29
CA TYR A 18 -4.23 -15.59 5.27
C TYR A 18 -4.54 -14.25 5.95
N MET A 19 -3.68 -13.24 5.80
CA MET A 19 -3.91 -11.89 6.33
C MET A 19 -4.72 -11.00 5.39
N LYS A 20 -5.00 -11.45 4.15
CA LYS A 20 -5.77 -10.67 3.18
C LYS A 20 -7.26 -10.62 3.54
N MET A 21 -7.94 -9.60 3.02
CA MET A 21 -9.41 -9.54 3.04
C MET A 21 -10.00 -10.64 2.14
N ASP A 22 -11.18 -11.17 2.50
CA ASP A 22 -11.79 -12.31 1.81
C ASP A 22 -12.05 -12.07 0.32
N TRP A 23 -12.36 -10.84 -0.05
CA TRP A 23 -12.64 -10.42 -1.43
C TRP A 23 -11.38 -10.18 -2.27
N ASP A 24 -10.19 -10.14 -1.65
CA ASP A 24 -8.96 -9.71 -2.29
C ASP A 24 -8.28 -10.80 -3.14
N ASN A 25 -7.47 -10.38 -4.11
CA ASN A 25 -6.71 -11.23 -5.02
C ASN A 25 -5.20 -10.95 -4.93
N VAL A 26 -4.45 -11.86 -4.31
CA VAL A 26 -3.02 -11.70 -4.04
C VAL A 26 -2.18 -12.85 -4.57
N GLY A 27 -0.89 -12.61 -4.74
CA GLY A 27 0.08 -13.62 -5.15
C GLY A 27 0.50 -13.51 -6.62
N LEU A 28 0.74 -14.63 -7.29
CA LEU A 28 1.10 -14.67 -8.71
C LEU A 28 -0.15 -14.55 -9.58
N LEU A 29 -0.35 -13.42 -10.23
CA LEU A 29 -1.53 -13.14 -11.04
C LEU A 29 -1.26 -13.24 -12.55
N CYS A 30 -0.01 -13.20 -12.98
CA CYS A 30 0.39 -13.35 -14.38
C CYS A 30 1.78 -14.01 -14.45
N GLY A 31 2.00 -14.89 -15.41
CA GLY A 31 3.28 -15.53 -15.66
C GLY A 31 3.45 -16.92 -15.05
N SER A 32 4.68 -17.33 -14.77
CA SER A 32 5.05 -18.68 -14.33
C SER A 32 5.92 -18.66 -13.07
N ARG A 33 5.65 -19.59 -12.15
CA ARG A 33 6.47 -19.82 -10.96
C ARG A 33 7.90 -20.26 -11.26
N GLU A 34 8.08 -20.94 -12.40
CA GLU A 34 9.37 -21.55 -12.80
C GLU A 34 10.30 -20.55 -13.53
N THR A 35 9.82 -19.34 -13.83
CA THR A 35 10.62 -18.33 -14.52
C THR A 35 11.84 -17.98 -13.68
N PRO A 36 13.09 -18.16 -14.21
CA PRO A 36 14.29 -17.68 -13.55
C PRO A 36 14.30 -16.16 -13.46
N VAL A 37 14.75 -15.61 -12.33
CA VAL A 37 14.74 -14.17 -12.07
C VAL A 37 16.14 -13.68 -11.79
N THR A 38 16.55 -12.65 -12.52
CA THR A 38 17.78 -11.87 -12.32
C THR A 38 17.47 -10.39 -12.04
N LYS A 39 16.30 -9.91 -12.47
CA LYS A 39 15.86 -8.53 -12.31
C LYS A 39 14.41 -8.47 -11.86
N VAL A 40 14.16 -7.67 -10.83
CA VAL A 40 12.82 -7.41 -10.27
C VAL A 40 12.52 -5.93 -10.31
N LEU A 41 11.42 -5.54 -10.94
CA LEU A 41 10.88 -4.19 -10.85
C LEU A 41 9.84 -4.13 -9.73
N VAL A 42 9.94 -3.14 -8.85
CA VAL A 42 8.98 -2.94 -7.75
C VAL A 42 8.22 -1.64 -7.98
N ALA A 43 6.90 -1.66 -7.82
CA ALA A 43 6.04 -0.49 -7.98
C ALA A 43 4.82 -0.59 -7.07
N LEU A 44 4.04 0.50 -6.93
CA LEU A 44 2.74 0.43 -6.27
C LEU A 44 1.72 -0.29 -7.16
N ASP A 45 1.62 0.09 -8.43
CA ASP A 45 0.65 -0.40 -9.40
C ASP A 45 1.32 -1.05 -10.63
N PRO A 46 0.71 -2.11 -11.21
CA PRO A 46 1.19 -2.76 -12.43
C PRO A 46 0.57 -2.15 -13.69
N PHE A 47 0.49 -0.81 -13.78
CA PHE A 47 -0.06 -0.14 -14.96
C PHE A 47 0.79 -0.35 -16.20
N GLU A 48 0.21 -0.12 -17.39
CA GLU A 48 0.85 -0.38 -18.68
C GLU A 48 2.25 0.26 -18.80
N ARG A 49 2.42 1.49 -18.29
CA ARG A 49 3.74 2.17 -18.29
C ARG A 49 4.80 1.43 -17.46
N VAL A 50 4.40 0.86 -16.31
CA VAL A 50 5.28 0.05 -15.44
C VAL A 50 5.64 -1.27 -16.12
N CYS A 51 4.66 -1.91 -16.76
CA CYS A 51 4.89 -3.14 -17.52
C CYS A 51 5.85 -2.91 -18.71
N ARG A 52 5.74 -1.77 -19.39
CA ARG A 52 6.68 -1.37 -20.46
C ARG A 52 8.07 -1.09 -19.91
N GLU A 53 8.19 -0.36 -18.80
CA GLU A 53 9.48 -0.13 -18.15
C GLU A 53 10.16 -1.46 -17.76
N ALA A 54 9.41 -2.42 -17.23
CA ALA A 54 9.93 -3.74 -16.91
C ALA A 54 10.45 -4.46 -18.17
N ALA A 55 9.71 -4.41 -19.27
CA ALA A 55 10.10 -5.01 -20.54
C ALA A 55 11.36 -4.35 -21.12
N GLU A 56 11.42 -3.02 -21.12
CA GLU A 56 12.57 -2.24 -21.62
C GLU A 56 13.83 -2.48 -20.77
N TRP A 57 13.69 -2.61 -19.46
CA TRP A 57 14.80 -2.93 -18.57
C TRP A 57 15.20 -4.40 -18.60
N GLY A 58 14.33 -5.28 -19.13
CA GLY A 58 14.53 -6.73 -19.20
C GLY A 58 14.34 -7.39 -17.84
N ALA A 59 13.35 -6.95 -17.07
CA ALA A 59 12.93 -7.63 -15.83
C ALA A 59 12.15 -8.89 -16.17
N GLU A 60 12.30 -9.93 -15.37
CA GLU A 60 11.52 -11.17 -15.45
C GLU A 60 10.34 -11.17 -14.47
N LEU A 61 10.35 -10.25 -13.48
CA LEU A 61 9.33 -10.16 -12.47
C LEU A 61 9.01 -8.70 -12.13
N ILE A 62 7.71 -8.40 -12.00
CA ILE A 62 7.21 -7.19 -11.33
C ILE A 62 6.63 -7.62 -9.99
N VAL A 63 6.97 -6.91 -8.92
CA VAL A 63 6.34 -7.05 -7.59
C VAL A 63 5.62 -5.75 -7.28
N THR A 64 4.31 -5.84 -7.00
CA THR A 64 3.49 -4.66 -6.71
C THR A 64 2.71 -4.81 -5.41
N HIS A 65 2.22 -3.68 -4.90
CA HIS A 65 1.18 -3.68 -3.87
C HIS A 65 -0.16 -4.02 -4.50
N HIS A 66 -0.63 -3.22 -5.44
CA HIS A 66 -1.92 -3.44 -6.09
C HIS A 66 -1.90 -4.64 -7.05
N PRO A 67 -3.02 -5.39 -7.12
CA PRO A 67 -3.13 -6.54 -8.00
C PRO A 67 -3.27 -6.13 -9.48
N MET A 68 -2.61 -6.87 -10.36
CA MET A 68 -2.80 -6.78 -11.81
C MET A 68 -4.25 -7.10 -12.22
N ILE A 69 -4.83 -8.07 -11.55
CA ILE A 69 -6.19 -8.55 -11.78
C ILE A 69 -6.93 -8.46 -10.45
N PHE A 70 -7.77 -7.44 -10.30
CA PHE A 70 -8.61 -7.28 -9.10
C PHE A 70 -9.88 -8.13 -9.24
N ASP A 71 -10.67 -7.89 -10.27
CA ASP A 71 -11.87 -8.64 -10.60
C ASP A 71 -11.58 -9.72 -11.66
N PRO A 72 -12.32 -10.85 -11.66
CA PRO A 72 -12.18 -11.88 -12.68
C PRO A 72 -12.38 -11.34 -14.09
N LEU A 73 -11.42 -11.62 -14.99
CA LEU A 73 -11.45 -11.12 -16.36
C LEU A 73 -12.28 -12.06 -17.25
N LYS A 74 -13.15 -11.50 -18.09
CA LYS A 74 -13.87 -12.24 -19.13
C LYS A 74 -13.09 -12.34 -20.45
N SER A 75 -12.16 -11.39 -20.67
CA SER A 75 -11.32 -11.35 -21.87
C SER A 75 -10.03 -10.59 -21.57
N VAL A 76 -8.97 -10.89 -22.33
CA VAL A 76 -7.69 -10.16 -22.29
C VAL A 76 -7.43 -9.64 -23.69
N THR A 77 -7.66 -8.35 -23.90
CA THR A 77 -7.51 -7.66 -25.20
C THR A 77 -6.81 -6.31 -25.01
N GLU A 78 -6.35 -5.72 -26.09
CA GLU A 78 -5.74 -4.38 -26.07
C GLU A 78 -6.76 -3.24 -25.83
N GLU A 79 -8.05 -3.54 -25.80
CA GLU A 79 -9.10 -2.55 -25.59
C GLU A 79 -9.19 -2.07 -24.14
N THR A 80 -8.70 -2.87 -23.20
CA THR A 80 -8.70 -2.53 -21.77
C THR A 80 -7.30 -2.23 -21.24
N THR A 81 -7.19 -1.38 -20.21
CA THR A 81 -5.91 -1.05 -19.58
C THR A 81 -5.23 -2.30 -18.98
N VAL A 82 -6.00 -3.12 -18.25
CA VAL A 82 -5.52 -4.37 -17.66
C VAL A 82 -5.10 -5.36 -18.75
N GLY A 83 -5.90 -5.48 -19.82
CA GLY A 83 -5.57 -6.35 -20.95
C GLY A 83 -4.25 -5.97 -21.63
N ARG A 84 -4.00 -4.67 -21.87
CA ARG A 84 -2.72 -4.19 -22.43
C ARG A 84 -1.54 -4.52 -21.50
N SER A 85 -1.70 -4.31 -20.19
CA SER A 85 -0.68 -4.66 -19.20
C SER A 85 -0.36 -6.15 -19.25
N ILE A 86 -1.37 -7.03 -19.17
CA ILE A 86 -1.18 -8.49 -19.23
C ILE A 86 -0.52 -8.92 -20.54
N MET A 87 -0.99 -8.39 -21.69
CA MET A 87 -0.42 -8.75 -22.99
C MET A 87 1.02 -8.29 -23.11
N THR A 88 1.39 -7.13 -22.55
CA THR A 88 2.78 -6.68 -22.48
C THR A 88 3.64 -7.67 -21.70
N LEU A 89 3.21 -8.07 -20.50
CA LEU A 89 3.94 -9.02 -19.68
C LEU A 89 4.09 -10.38 -20.38
N CYS A 90 3.01 -10.91 -20.96
CA CYS A 90 3.02 -12.20 -21.65
C CYS A 90 3.97 -12.19 -22.88
N ARG A 91 3.98 -11.10 -23.66
CA ARG A 91 4.87 -10.98 -24.83
C ARG A 91 6.36 -10.97 -24.46
N HIS A 92 6.68 -10.48 -23.27
CA HIS A 92 8.06 -10.37 -22.79
C HIS A 92 8.43 -11.45 -21.75
N GLY A 93 7.54 -12.41 -21.46
CA GLY A 93 7.80 -13.48 -20.51
C GLY A 93 7.93 -13.01 -19.05
N ILE A 94 7.33 -11.86 -18.72
CA ILE A 94 7.43 -11.24 -17.40
C ILE A 94 6.29 -11.74 -16.51
N SER A 95 6.62 -12.09 -15.27
CA SER A 95 5.64 -12.46 -14.25
C SER A 95 5.24 -11.26 -13.40
N ALA A 96 4.02 -11.29 -12.83
CA ALA A 96 3.52 -10.27 -11.90
C ALA A 96 3.02 -10.92 -10.61
N VAL A 97 3.60 -10.48 -9.50
CA VAL A 97 3.26 -10.87 -8.12
C VAL A 97 2.84 -9.63 -7.36
N ASN A 98 1.81 -9.76 -6.53
CA ASN A 98 1.40 -8.69 -5.63
C ASN A 98 1.21 -9.16 -4.20
N ALA A 99 1.27 -8.20 -3.26
CA ALA A 99 0.82 -8.30 -1.90
C ALA A 99 0.01 -7.03 -1.58
N HIS A 100 -1.29 -7.18 -1.42
CA HIS A 100 -2.27 -6.10 -1.30
C HIS A 100 -2.77 -6.00 0.15
N THR A 101 -4.02 -6.31 0.43
CA THR A 101 -4.56 -6.18 1.78
C THR A 101 -3.85 -7.05 2.83
N ASN A 102 -3.21 -8.14 2.43
CA ASN A 102 -2.31 -8.88 3.30
C ASN A 102 -1.08 -8.06 3.72
N LEU A 103 -0.54 -7.20 2.84
CA LEU A 103 0.57 -6.30 3.16
C LEU A 103 0.10 -5.09 3.98
N ASP A 104 -1.15 -4.62 3.79
CA ASP A 104 -1.76 -3.59 4.64
C ASP A 104 -1.87 -4.06 6.09
N CYS A 105 -2.29 -5.31 6.27
CA CYS A 105 -2.51 -5.91 7.58
C CYS A 105 -1.23 -6.39 8.26
N ALA A 106 -0.20 -6.77 7.48
CA ALA A 106 1.00 -7.40 8.00
C ALA A 106 1.85 -6.46 8.88
N PRO A 107 2.49 -6.99 9.94
CA PRO A 107 3.53 -6.26 10.67
C PRO A 107 4.68 -5.84 9.74
N GLY A 108 5.05 -4.56 9.79
CA GLY A 108 6.05 -3.97 8.90
C GLY A 108 5.60 -3.80 7.45
N GLY A 109 4.29 -3.85 7.19
CA GLY A 109 3.65 -3.59 5.91
C GLY A 109 3.25 -2.12 5.74
N VAL A 110 2.26 -1.87 4.84
CA VAL A 110 1.87 -0.51 4.41
C VAL A 110 1.59 0.41 5.60
N ASN A 111 0.75 -0.02 6.52
CA ASN A 111 0.28 0.85 7.60
C ASN A 111 1.33 1.08 8.71
N ASP A 112 2.25 0.15 8.92
CA ASP A 112 3.41 0.38 9.80
C ASP A 112 4.40 1.35 9.15
N VAL A 113 4.61 1.24 7.83
CA VAL A 113 5.48 2.16 7.07
C VAL A 113 4.86 3.55 7.04
N LEU A 114 3.55 3.67 6.81
CA LEU A 114 2.83 4.95 6.85
C LEU A 114 2.96 5.62 8.23
N ALA A 115 2.71 4.86 9.31
CA ALA A 115 2.87 5.36 10.68
C ALA A 115 4.30 5.86 10.96
N ALA A 116 5.31 5.09 10.53
CA ALA A 116 6.72 5.47 10.67
C ALA A 116 7.06 6.73 9.84
N THR A 117 6.56 6.83 8.61
CA THR A 117 6.75 7.99 7.73
C THR A 117 6.18 9.27 8.33
N LEU A 118 5.04 9.17 9.00
CA LEU A 118 4.42 10.29 9.73
C LEU A 118 5.05 10.56 11.11
N GLY A 119 6.07 9.79 11.51
CA GLY A 119 6.79 9.98 12.76
C GLY A 119 6.01 9.55 13.99
N LEU A 120 4.98 8.72 13.87
CA LEU A 120 4.20 8.23 14.99
C LEU A 120 5.04 7.38 15.93
N LYS A 121 4.83 7.53 17.23
CA LYS A 121 5.46 6.78 18.30
C LYS A 121 4.46 5.82 18.95
N ASP A 122 4.96 4.81 19.66
CA ASP A 122 4.14 3.82 20.38
C ASP A 122 3.05 3.21 19.49
N VAL A 123 3.47 2.76 18.29
CA VAL A 123 2.55 2.27 17.26
C VAL A 123 1.93 0.94 17.66
N GLU A 124 0.60 0.87 17.59
CA GLU A 124 -0.19 -0.32 17.91
C GLU A 124 -1.22 -0.58 16.81
N THR A 125 -1.60 -1.87 16.63
CA THR A 125 -2.70 -2.25 15.75
C THR A 125 -4.06 -1.91 16.39
N ILE A 126 -4.94 -1.25 15.65
CA ILE A 126 -6.33 -0.98 16.08
C ILE A 126 -7.20 -2.24 15.90
N PRO A 127 -8.11 -2.58 16.85
CA PRO A 127 -9.10 -3.64 16.63
C PRO A 127 -10.04 -3.32 15.44
N PRO A 128 -10.55 -4.33 14.70
CA PRO A 128 -10.31 -5.75 14.94
C PRO A 128 -8.88 -6.16 14.52
N PHE A 129 -8.24 -6.93 15.38
CA PHE A 129 -6.95 -7.52 15.07
C PHE A 129 -6.98 -9.03 15.35
N PHE A 130 -6.09 -9.75 14.71
CA PHE A 130 -5.95 -11.18 14.81
C PHE A 130 -4.54 -11.54 15.30
N ARG A 131 -4.36 -12.79 15.73
CA ARG A 131 -3.06 -13.34 16.09
C ARG A 131 -2.85 -14.64 15.33
N ASP A 132 -1.68 -14.81 14.76
CA ASP A 132 -1.29 -16.07 14.16
C ASP A 132 -0.76 -17.07 15.22
N ASP A 133 -0.47 -18.30 14.79
CA ASP A 133 0.05 -19.37 15.66
C ASP A 133 1.42 -19.03 16.29
N GLN A 134 2.13 -18.03 15.75
CA GLN A 134 3.40 -17.51 16.27
C GLN A 134 3.19 -16.32 17.22
N GLY A 135 1.93 -15.93 17.48
CA GLY A 135 1.57 -14.81 18.32
C GLY A 135 1.75 -13.44 17.67
N ARG A 136 2.05 -13.37 16.36
CA ARG A 136 2.15 -12.10 15.63
C ARG A 136 0.76 -11.50 15.49
N GLN A 137 0.63 -10.25 15.88
CA GLN A 137 -0.62 -9.52 15.76
C GLN A 137 -0.69 -8.84 14.39
N TRP A 138 -1.83 -8.94 13.72
CA TRP A 138 -2.09 -8.31 12.45
C TRP A 138 -3.52 -7.73 12.39
N GLY A 139 -3.71 -6.74 11.55
CA GLY A 139 -4.97 -6.01 11.38
C GLY A 139 -4.75 -4.79 10.50
N LEU A 140 -5.83 -4.19 10.02
CA LEU A 140 -5.76 -3.16 8.98
C LEU A 140 -5.12 -1.86 9.50
N LEU A 141 -5.67 -1.26 10.54
CA LEU A 141 -5.26 0.07 10.99
C LEU A 141 -4.11 0.04 11.99
N ARG A 142 -3.36 1.13 12.03
CA ARG A 142 -2.41 1.45 13.12
C ARG A 142 -2.83 2.73 13.81
N ARG A 143 -2.54 2.81 15.12
CA ARG A 143 -2.55 4.07 15.85
C ARG A 143 -1.19 4.34 16.46
N GLY A 144 -0.86 5.60 16.64
CA GLY A 144 0.34 6.02 17.33
C GLY A 144 0.19 7.41 17.91
N ARG A 145 1.25 7.93 18.51
CA ARG A 145 1.26 9.23 19.17
C ARG A 145 2.22 10.19 18.49
N VAL A 146 1.85 11.47 18.52
CA VAL A 146 2.74 12.58 18.24
C VAL A 146 2.75 13.52 19.46
N GLU A 147 3.74 14.42 19.53
CA GLU A 147 3.68 15.56 20.43
C GLU A 147 2.42 16.38 20.12
N GLU A 148 1.67 16.75 21.16
CA GLU A 148 0.43 17.50 21.00
C GLU A 148 0.67 18.78 20.22
N GLN A 149 -0.07 18.98 19.13
CA GLN A 149 0.11 20.09 18.22
C GLN A 149 -1.19 20.51 17.55
N PRO A 150 -1.29 21.75 17.03
CA PRO A 150 -2.42 22.18 16.21
C PRO A 150 -2.55 21.34 14.93
N LEU A 151 -3.80 21.12 14.47
CA LEU A 151 -4.08 20.40 13.22
C LEU A 151 -3.29 20.99 12.03
N SER A 152 -3.21 22.31 11.92
CA SER A 152 -2.48 22.97 10.84
C SER A 152 -1.01 22.57 10.77
N GLN A 153 -0.34 22.39 11.90
CA GLN A 153 1.05 21.92 11.94
C GLN A 153 1.17 20.48 11.52
N PHE A 154 0.24 19.63 11.95
CA PHE A 154 0.25 18.22 11.56
C PHE A 154 -0.05 18.03 10.07
N LEU A 155 -0.95 18.85 9.49
CA LEU A 155 -1.20 18.84 8.04
C LEU A 155 0.07 19.11 7.22
N GLU A 156 0.92 20.06 7.65
CA GLU A 156 2.22 20.29 7.00
C GLU A 156 3.15 19.08 7.12
N THR A 157 3.14 18.42 8.28
CA THR A 157 3.88 17.17 8.49
C THR A 157 3.40 16.08 7.53
N VAL A 158 2.08 15.85 7.46
CA VAL A 158 1.49 14.84 6.55
C VAL A 158 1.86 15.14 5.10
N LYS A 159 1.65 16.38 4.66
CA LYS A 159 1.93 16.80 3.28
C LYS A 159 3.40 16.62 2.92
N SER A 160 4.32 17.07 3.77
CA SER A 160 5.75 17.00 3.48
C SER A 160 6.31 15.59 3.58
N SER A 161 5.94 14.82 4.61
CA SER A 161 6.45 13.46 4.82
C SER A 161 5.99 12.48 3.75
N LEU A 162 4.77 12.65 3.24
CA LEU A 162 4.21 11.82 2.17
C LEU A 162 4.50 12.37 0.77
N ASN A 163 5.13 13.53 0.65
CA ASN A 163 5.30 14.25 -0.61
C ASN A 163 3.98 14.41 -1.38
N ALA A 164 2.89 14.68 -0.64
CA ALA A 164 1.55 14.84 -1.21
C ALA A 164 1.43 16.21 -1.89
N GLU A 165 0.85 16.27 -3.10
CA GLU A 165 0.66 17.54 -3.81
C GLU A 165 -0.42 18.42 -3.13
N GLY A 166 -1.42 17.80 -2.48
CA GLY A 166 -2.48 18.47 -1.72
C GLY A 166 -3.15 17.51 -0.73
N LEU A 167 -3.87 18.08 0.22
CA LEU A 167 -4.66 17.35 1.20
C LEU A 167 -6.11 17.84 1.16
N ARG A 168 -7.07 16.94 1.39
CA ARG A 168 -8.43 17.29 1.80
C ARG A 168 -8.57 16.95 3.27
N TYR A 169 -9.24 17.77 4.06
CA TYR A 169 -9.41 17.47 5.48
C TYR A 169 -10.64 18.13 6.06
N VAL A 170 -11.04 17.65 7.22
CA VAL A 170 -12.01 18.31 8.11
C VAL A 170 -11.41 18.44 9.51
N ASP A 171 -11.67 19.58 10.12
CA ASP A 171 -11.26 19.89 11.49
C ASP A 171 -12.35 19.40 12.46
N GLY A 172 -12.00 18.44 13.32
CA GLY A 172 -12.84 17.92 14.40
C GLY A 172 -12.82 18.76 15.67
N GLY A 173 -12.08 19.89 15.67
CA GLY A 173 -11.99 20.82 16.80
C GLY A 173 -11.06 20.34 17.92
N LYS A 174 -10.16 19.40 17.67
CA LYS A 174 -9.21 18.85 18.65
C LYS A 174 -7.76 19.06 18.21
N PRO A 175 -6.82 19.27 19.15
CA PRO A 175 -5.40 19.16 18.83
C PRO A 175 -5.07 17.72 18.44
N VAL A 176 -4.03 17.55 17.65
CA VAL A 176 -3.52 16.24 17.20
C VAL A 176 -2.57 15.66 18.24
N ARG A 177 -2.88 14.46 18.73
CA ARG A 177 -2.07 13.74 19.70
C ARG A 177 -2.05 12.23 19.47
N VAL A 178 -3.22 11.64 19.20
CA VAL A 178 -3.37 10.20 18.93
C VAL A 178 -3.91 10.03 17.53
N VAL A 179 -3.06 9.52 16.63
CA VAL A 179 -3.33 9.46 15.21
C VAL A 179 -3.57 8.00 14.79
N ALA A 180 -4.69 7.76 14.12
CA ALA A 180 -4.92 6.54 13.35
C ALA A 180 -4.40 6.72 11.93
N VAL A 181 -3.88 5.63 11.33
CA VAL A 181 -3.51 5.58 9.91
C VAL A 181 -4.06 4.33 9.24
N GLY A 182 -4.51 4.52 7.99
CA GLY A 182 -4.89 3.47 7.07
C GLY A 182 -4.58 3.94 5.65
N GLY A 183 -3.60 3.32 4.98
CA GLY A 183 -3.22 3.62 3.60
C GLY A 183 -4.34 3.29 2.63
N GLY A 184 -4.41 4.04 1.50
CA GLY A 184 -5.48 3.88 0.53
C GLY A 184 -6.86 4.19 1.11
N HIS A 185 -7.88 3.50 0.64
CA HIS A 185 -9.25 3.66 1.12
C HIS A 185 -9.51 2.88 2.42
N CYS A 186 -9.43 3.57 3.54
CA CYS A 186 -9.78 3.02 4.85
C CYS A 186 -10.80 3.89 5.63
N SER A 187 -11.45 4.87 4.97
CA SER A 187 -12.38 5.78 5.63
C SER A 187 -13.61 5.08 6.25
N ASP A 188 -13.98 3.91 5.74
CA ASP A 188 -15.04 3.07 6.31
C ASP A 188 -14.71 2.63 7.77
N GLU A 189 -13.44 2.71 8.18
CA GLU A 189 -12.93 2.36 9.52
C GLU A 189 -12.90 3.57 10.50
N LEU A 190 -13.58 4.66 10.18
CA LEU A 190 -13.64 5.87 11.02
C LEU A 190 -14.06 5.55 12.47
N MET A 191 -15.05 4.68 12.64
CA MET A 191 -15.53 4.28 13.96
C MET A 191 -14.50 3.46 14.73
N SER A 192 -13.77 2.57 14.06
CA SER A 192 -12.68 1.79 14.67
C SER A 192 -11.57 2.71 15.20
N ALA A 193 -11.22 3.76 14.45
CA ALA A 193 -10.26 4.77 14.88
C ALA A 193 -10.77 5.58 16.10
N LEU A 194 -12.04 5.97 16.09
CA LEU A 194 -12.68 6.72 17.19
C LEU A 194 -12.72 5.88 18.47
N ASP A 195 -13.16 4.62 18.38
CA ASP A 195 -13.27 3.70 19.52
C ASP A 195 -11.88 3.36 20.10
N ALA A 196 -10.85 3.41 19.27
CA ALA A 196 -9.45 3.29 19.70
C ALA A 196 -8.92 4.57 20.40
N GLY A 197 -9.75 5.61 20.57
CA GLY A 197 -9.38 6.86 21.24
C GLY A 197 -8.50 7.80 20.43
N CYS A 198 -8.52 7.69 19.10
CA CYS A 198 -7.82 8.61 18.22
C CYS A 198 -8.57 9.95 18.11
N ASP A 199 -7.82 11.04 18.02
CA ASP A 199 -8.33 12.38 17.70
C ASP A 199 -8.21 12.74 16.23
N THR A 200 -7.36 12.01 15.52
CA THR A 200 -7.01 12.26 14.10
C THR A 200 -6.92 10.95 13.34
N PHE A 201 -7.43 10.92 12.11
CA PHE A 201 -7.30 9.79 11.19
C PHE A 201 -6.77 10.24 9.84
N VAL A 202 -5.66 9.63 9.38
CA VAL A 202 -5.03 9.84 8.06
C VAL A 202 -5.31 8.63 7.20
N THR A 203 -5.97 8.86 6.05
CA THR A 203 -6.32 7.84 5.06
C THR A 203 -6.46 8.48 3.67
N ALA A 204 -7.17 7.84 2.74
CA ALA A 204 -7.43 8.38 1.41
C ALA A 204 -8.84 8.02 0.89
N ASP A 205 -9.17 8.56 -0.31
CA ASP A 205 -10.41 8.26 -1.04
C ASP A 205 -11.69 8.47 -0.22
N ILE A 206 -11.68 9.50 0.61
CA ILE A 206 -12.76 9.82 1.55
C ILE A 206 -13.96 10.39 0.78
N LYS A 207 -15.14 9.81 1.00
CA LYS A 207 -16.40 10.27 0.43
C LYS A 207 -16.88 11.54 1.14
N TYR A 208 -17.67 12.35 0.42
CA TYR A 208 -18.15 13.64 0.93
C TYR A 208 -18.87 13.56 2.28
N ASN A 209 -19.74 12.58 2.44
CA ASN A 209 -20.51 12.40 3.68
C ASN A 209 -19.63 11.99 4.88
N GLU A 210 -18.55 11.26 4.65
CA GLU A 210 -17.63 10.80 5.70
C GLU A 210 -16.88 11.97 6.36
N PHE A 211 -16.60 13.05 5.62
CA PHE A 211 -16.07 14.28 6.21
C PHE A 211 -17.06 14.91 7.22
N TRP A 212 -18.37 14.91 6.89
CA TRP A 212 -19.39 15.42 7.78
C TRP A 212 -19.54 14.55 9.02
N ASP A 213 -19.49 13.23 8.85
CA ASP A 213 -19.57 12.28 9.97
C ASP A 213 -18.38 12.48 10.92
N ALA A 214 -17.16 12.58 10.38
CA ALA A 214 -15.95 12.83 11.17
C ALA A 214 -16.04 14.16 11.95
N GLN A 215 -16.50 15.24 11.30
CA GLN A 215 -16.68 16.53 11.96
C GLN A 215 -17.70 16.45 13.11
N ALA A 216 -18.84 15.81 12.87
CA ALA A 216 -19.89 15.64 13.87
C ALA A 216 -19.41 14.81 15.08
N LEU A 217 -18.51 13.85 14.86
CA LEU A 217 -17.89 13.01 15.88
C LEU A 217 -16.69 13.68 16.57
N GLY A 218 -16.25 14.84 16.10
CA GLY A 218 -15.09 15.54 16.63
C GLY A 218 -13.76 14.84 16.32
N MET A 219 -13.64 14.22 15.14
CA MET A 219 -12.45 13.59 14.61
C MET A 219 -11.83 14.48 13.52
N ASN A 220 -10.54 14.77 13.61
CA ASN A 220 -9.80 15.32 12.49
C ASN A 220 -9.63 14.20 11.45
N LEU A 221 -10.15 14.39 10.23
CA LEU A 221 -10.05 13.40 9.15
C LEU A 221 -9.27 14.00 8.00
N ILE A 222 -8.19 13.31 7.58
CA ILE A 222 -7.25 13.79 6.57
C ILE A 222 -7.17 12.79 5.43
N ASP A 223 -7.56 13.23 4.23
CA ASP A 223 -7.34 12.54 2.98
C ASP A 223 -6.01 13.02 2.39
N ALA A 224 -5.01 12.16 2.47
CA ALA A 224 -3.67 12.48 1.99
C ALA A 224 -3.38 11.92 0.59
N GLY A 225 -4.38 11.30 -0.04
CA GLY A 225 -4.28 10.67 -1.36
C GLY A 225 -3.81 9.22 -1.32
N HIS A 226 -4.41 8.39 -2.16
CA HIS A 226 -4.16 6.94 -2.20
C HIS A 226 -2.68 6.63 -2.44
N PHE A 227 -2.14 7.15 -3.55
CA PHE A 227 -0.73 6.95 -3.89
C PHE A 227 0.22 7.41 -2.77
N ALA A 228 -0.01 8.58 -2.19
CA ALA A 228 0.89 9.15 -1.20
C ALA A 228 0.91 8.35 0.12
N THR A 229 -0.23 7.78 0.52
CA THR A 229 -0.33 6.98 1.75
C THR A 229 0.26 5.58 1.63
N GLU A 230 0.32 5.01 0.43
CA GLU A 230 0.79 3.62 0.23
C GLU A 230 2.16 3.53 -0.44
N ASN A 231 2.53 4.47 -1.32
CA ASN A 231 3.79 4.41 -2.06
C ASN A 231 5.07 4.30 -1.19
N PRO A 232 5.12 4.80 0.05
CA PRO A 232 6.27 4.58 0.94
C PRO A 232 6.65 3.12 1.13
N VAL A 233 5.69 2.16 1.07
CA VAL A 233 5.98 0.73 1.21
C VAL A 233 6.81 0.16 0.06
N VAL A 234 6.76 0.77 -1.12
CA VAL A 234 7.49 0.31 -2.32
C VAL A 234 8.99 0.27 -2.08
N ALA A 235 9.54 1.30 -1.43
CA ALA A 235 10.96 1.35 -1.08
C ALA A 235 11.35 0.24 -0.09
N VAL A 236 10.52 0.03 0.93
CA VAL A 236 10.72 -1.00 1.95
C VAL A 236 10.64 -2.41 1.35
N LEU A 237 9.68 -2.64 0.45
CA LEU A 237 9.54 -3.92 -0.24
C LEU A 237 10.73 -4.20 -1.16
N ALA A 238 11.20 -3.21 -1.92
CA ALA A 238 12.38 -3.32 -2.77
C ALA A 238 13.63 -3.63 -1.96
N GLU A 239 13.86 -2.93 -0.84
CA GLU A 239 14.98 -3.17 0.07
C GLU A 239 14.97 -4.58 0.65
N LYS A 240 13.81 -5.04 1.13
CA LYS A 240 13.65 -6.39 1.69
C LYS A 240 13.93 -7.47 0.65
N ILE A 241 13.43 -7.32 -0.59
CA ILE A 241 13.71 -8.27 -1.68
C ILE A 241 15.19 -8.27 -2.04
N ALA A 242 15.82 -7.11 -2.19
CA ALA A 242 17.25 -7.00 -2.51
C ALA A 242 18.12 -7.64 -1.42
N ALA A 243 17.80 -7.43 -0.15
CA ALA A 243 18.52 -8.03 0.98
C ALA A 243 18.38 -9.55 1.03
N ALA A 244 17.18 -10.08 0.72
CA ALA A 244 16.94 -11.53 0.74
C ALA A 244 17.55 -12.25 -0.47
N PHE A 245 17.75 -11.58 -1.58
CA PHE A 245 18.25 -12.15 -2.85
C PHE A 245 19.42 -11.32 -3.40
N PRO A 246 20.59 -11.35 -2.78
CA PRO A 246 21.73 -10.50 -3.16
C PRO A 246 22.28 -10.79 -4.58
N GLY A 247 21.84 -11.89 -5.22
CA GLY A 247 22.20 -12.25 -6.59
C GLY A 247 21.31 -11.68 -7.67
N ILE A 248 20.27 -10.91 -7.33
CA ILE A 248 19.33 -10.28 -8.27
C ILE A 248 19.44 -8.75 -8.23
N GLN A 249 19.09 -8.11 -9.33
CA GLN A 249 18.94 -6.65 -9.39
C GLN A 249 17.50 -6.28 -9.06
N VAL A 250 17.32 -5.38 -8.11
CA VAL A 250 16.00 -4.84 -7.74
C VAL A 250 15.98 -3.36 -8.05
N LYS A 251 14.96 -2.92 -8.78
CA LYS A 251 14.74 -1.52 -9.17
C LYS A 251 13.33 -1.10 -8.80
N ILE A 252 13.17 0.09 -8.24
CA ILE A 252 11.87 0.74 -8.10
C ILE A 252 11.51 1.41 -9.43
N SER A 253 10.25 1.29 -9.86
CA SER A 253 9.78 1.95 -11.08
C SER A 253 10.02 3.47 -11.04
N GLU A 254 10.67 3.98 -12.08
CA GLU A 254 10.91 5.42 -12.27
C GLU A 254 9.78 6.11 -13.02
N THR A 255 8.96 5.33 -13.73
CA THR A 255 7.85 5.86 -14.52
C THR A 255 6.56 5.94 -13.73
N HIS A 256 6.44 5.19 -12.61
CA HIS A 256 5.26 5.23 -11.77
C HIS A 256 5.21 6.51 -10.93
N ARG A 257 4.14 7.28 -11.08
CA ARG A 257 3.88 8.55 -10.39
C ARG A 257 2.40 8.68 -10.14
N ASP A 258 2.04 9.44 -9.12
CA ASP A 258 0.65 9.84 -8.93
C ASP A 258 0.15 10.56 -10.19
N CYS A 259 -1.03 10.15 -10.66
CA CYS A 259 -1.67 10.76 -11.82
C CYS A 259 -2.56 11.96 -11.46
N MET A 260 -2.94 12.10 -10.18
CA MET A 260 -3.73 13.23 -9.71
C MET A 260 -2.88 14.49 -9.63
N LYS A 261 -3.49 15.61 -9.96
CA LYS A 261 -2.87 16.93 -9.91
C LYS A 261 -3.78 17.90 -9.19
N PHE A 262 -3.19 18.82 -8.45
CA PHE A 262 -3.88 19.91 -7.80
C PHE A 262 -3.60 21.21 -8.56
N TYR A 263 -4.67 21.95 -8.84
CA TYR A 263 -4.58 23.24 -9.58
C TYR A 263 -4.49 24.39 -8.60
#